data_350a8e848c8f823fbd3fe71e2b3ab4db
#
_entry.id   350a8e848c8f823fbd3fe71e2b3ab4db
#
_cell.length_a   1.000
_cell.length_b   1.000
_cell.length_c   1.000
_cell.angle_alpha   90.00
_cell.angle_beta   90.00
_cell.angle_gamma   90.00
#
_symmetry.space_group_name_H-M   'P 1'
#
loop_
_entity.id
_entity.type
_entity.pdbx_description
1 polymer ?
#
loop_
_entity_poly.entity_id
_entity_poly.type
_entity_poly.pdbx_seq_one_letter_code
_entity_poly.pdbx_strand_id
1 'polypeptide(L)'
;MYNRKRSGKSLAVLVILAVLILILDVILVEIYVLRNHAGVAESANSTVQSIINEILPKIDKNQESRESAEQKAAERAAAEAEPGIVITGKPEIEAKAGETLIRGINLENDEENKDLYYMTYELRLPDNSAQGYEELFVTDLIEPGNVIADVELARPLEAGEYECILHVQPYYMETLLQTNNADLITKLIVK
;
A
#
# COMPACT_ATOMS: atom_id res chain seq x y z
N MET A 1 -50.30 -49.83 56.96
CA MET A 1 -48.96 -49.91 56.35
C MET A 1 -49.02 -49.38 54.95
N TYR A 2 -48.52 -48.16 54.72
CA TYR A 2 -48.57 -47.51 53.45
C TYR A 2 -47.15 -47.49 52.86
N ASN A 3 -46.94 -48.25 51.80
CA ASN A 3 -45.62 -48.49 51.22
C ASN A 3 -45.25 -47.40 50.18
N ARG A 4 -44.42 -46.51 50.59
CA ARG A 4 -43.92 -45.37 49.76
C ARG A 4 -42.78 -45.80 48.84
N LYS A 5 -43.08 -46.46 47.71
CA LYS A 5 -42.08 -46.82 46.67
C LYS A 5 -42.28 -45.99 45.40
N ARG A 6 -42.09 -44.65 45.49
CA ARG A 6 -42.17 -43.76 44.31
C ARG A 6 -41.07 -42.70 44.23
N SER A 7 -39.97 -42.86 44.94
CA SER A 7 -38.94 -41.79 44.99
C SER A 7 -37.82 -41.93 43.98
N GLY A 8 -37.51 -43.14 43.48
CA GLY A 8 -36.33 -43.33 42.62
C GLY A 8 -36.48 -42.85 41.19
N LYS A 9 -37.69 -42.94 40.59
CA LYS A 9 -37.87 -42.51 39.20
C LYS A 9 -37.93 -41.00 39.08
N SER A 10 -38.45 -40.28 40.05
CA SER A 10 -38.48 -38.80 40.07
C SER A 10 -37.07 -38.21 40.23
N LEU A 11 -36.23 -38.83 41.06
CA LEU A 11 -34.84 -38.37 41.27
C LEU A 11 -34.00 -38.58 40.00
N ALA A 12 -34.14 -39.71 39.31
CA ALA A 12 -33.42 -39.98 38.06
C ALA A 12 -33.83 -39.02 36.96
N VAL A 13 -35.11 -38.66 36.83
CA VAL A 13 -35.60 -37.65 35.86
C VAL A 13 -35.02 -36.26 36.17
N LEU A 14 -34.96 -35.87 37.45
CA LEU A 14 -34.38 -34.60 37.86
C LEU A 14 -32.88 -34.53 37.58
N VAL A 15 -32.15 -35.61 37.79
CA VAL A 15 -30.72 -35.66 37.47
C VAL A 15 -30.47 -35.55 35.95
N ILE A 16 -31.26 -36.27 35.15
CA ILE A 16 -31.15 -36.19 33.68
C ILE A 16 -31.49 -34.79 33.20
N LEU A 17 -32.51 -34.15 33.76
CA LEU A 17 -32.85 -32.77 33.39
C LEU A 17 -31.74 -31.78 33.76
N ALA A 18 -31.14 -31.92 34.92
CA ALA A 18 -30.02 -31.08 35.35
C ALA A 18 -28.79 -31.26 34.45
N VAL A 19 -28.49 -32.48 34.02
CA VAL A 19 -27.38 -32.75 33.07
C VAL A 19 -27.69 -32.13 31.68
N LEU A 20 -28.91 -32.23 31.21
CA LEU A 20 -29.31 -31.62 29.94
C LEU A 20 -29.21 -30.08 29.97
N ILE A 21 -29.57 -29.45 31.09
CA ILE A 21 -29.42 -27.99 31.25
C ILE A 21 -27.94 -27.63 31.24
N LEU A 22 -27.07 -28.34 31.94
CA LEU A 22 -25.63 -28.11 31.94
C LEU A 22 -25.02 -28.24 30.52
N ILE A 23 -25.43 -29.23 29.75
CA ILE A 23 -24.97 -29.42 28.38
C ILE A 23 -25.46 -28.25 27.51
N LEU A 24 -26.69 -27.79 27.68
CA LEU A 24 -27.24 -26.64 26.93
C LEU A 24 -26.50 -25.36 27.27
N ASP A 25 -26.15 -25.15 28.55
CA ASP A 25 -25.38 -23.97 28.96
C ASP A 25 -23.97 -23.95 28.33
N VAL A 26 -23.29 -25.10 28.27
CA VAL A 26 -21.98 -25.23 27.62
C VAL A 26 -22.09 -24.91 26.12
N ILE A 27 -23.09 -25.46 25.45
CA ILE A 27 -23.33 -25.20 24.02
C ILE A 27 -23.61 -23.70 23.76
N LEU A 28 -24.43 -23.06 24.61
CA LEU A 28 -24.71 -21.63 24.50
C LEU A 28 -23.47 -20.77 24.73
N VAL A 29 -22.61 -21.14 25.68
CA VAL A 29 -21.33 -20.44 25.90
C VAL A 29 -20.41 -20.61 24.69
N GLU A 30 -20.31 -21.81 24.11
CA GLU A 30 -19.51 -22.03 22.90
C GLU A 30 -20.04 -21.22 21.71
N ILE A 31 -21.34 -21.19 21.48
CA ILE A 31 -21.97 -20.38 20.43
C ILE A 31 -21.72 -18.89 20.68
N TYR A 32 -21.82 -18.42 21.90
CA TYR A 32 -21.57 -17.04 22.28
C TYR A 32 -20.10 -16.65 22.04
N VAL A 33 -19.16 -17.50 22.43
CA VAL A 33 -17.71 -17.31 22.22
C VAL A 33 -17.40 -17.30 20.72
N LEU A 34 -17.91 -18.27 19.94
CA LEU A 34 -17.73 -18.33 18.48
C LEU A 34 -18.31 -17.11 17.79
N ARG A 35 -19.50 -16.64 18.20
CA ARG A 35 -20.14 -15.45 17.62
C ARG A 35 -19.37 -14.17 17.95
N ASN A 36 -18.84 -14.03 19.17
CA ASN A 36 -18.03 -12.90 19.54
C ASN A 36 -16.64 -12.94 18.88
N HIS A 37 -16.03 -14.11 18.70
CA HIS A 37 -14.80 -14.24 17.94
C HIS A 37 -15.00 -13.96 16.44
N ALA A 38 -16.13 -14.33 15.86
CA ALA A 38 -16.45 -13.97 14.48
C ALA A 38 -16.60 -12.46 14.33
N GLY A 39 -17.26 -11.77 15.25
CA GLY A 39 -17.39 -10.31 15.26
C GLY A 39 -16.06 -9.58 15.47
N VAL A 40 -15.18 -10.13 16.29
CA VAL A 40 -13.81 -9.59 16.49
C VAL A 40 -12.95 -9.82 15.27
N ALA A 41 -13.06 -10.97 14.61
CA ALA A 41 -12.31 -11.26 13.38
C ALA A 41 -12.76 -10.35 12.22
N GLU A 42 -14.05 -10.06 12.10
CA GLU A 42 -14.60 -9.18 11.07
C GLU A 42 -14.23 -7.71 11.34
N SER A 43 -14.27 -7.27 12.59
CA SER A 43 -13.80 -5.93 13.00
C SER A 43 -12.29 -5.78 12.85
N ALA A 44 -11.50 -6.81 13.20
CA ALA A 44 -10.06 -6.80 13.00
C ALA A 44 -9.70 -6.77 11.50
N ASN A 45 -10.41 -7.53 10.67
CA ASN A 45 -10.18 -7.55 9.24
C ASN A 45 -10.55 -6.21 8.58
N SER A 46 -11.64 -5.56 8.99
CA SER A 46 -11.99 -4.21 8.51
C SER A 46 -10.98 -3.15 8.95
N THR A 47 -10.46 -3.24 10.17
CA THR A 47 -9.43 -2.34 10.68
C THR A 47 -8.09 -2.57 9.97
N VAL A 48 -7.70 -3.82 9.75
CA VAL A 48 -6.50 -4.16 8.99
C VAL A 48 -6.62 -3.69 7.55
N GLN A 49 -7.76 -3.88 6.89
CA GLN A 49 -8.00 -3.37 5.53
C GLN A 49 -7.97 -1.84 5.46
N SER A 50 -8.50 -1.14 6.47
CA SER A 50 -8.42 0.32 6.50
C SER A 50 -6.98 0.81 6.67
N ILE A 51 -6.19 0.15 7.53
CA ILE A 51 -4.77 0.44 7.74
C ILE A 51 -3.95 0.11 6.48
N ILE A 52 -4.23 -1.02 5.83
CA ILE A 52 -3.59 -1.40 4.56
C ILE A 52 -3.88 -0.34 3.49
N ASN A 53 -5.14 0.09 3.36
CA ASN A 53 -5.51 1.12 2.38
C ASN A 53 -4.96 2.52 2.69
N GLU A 54 -4.55 2.76 3.93
CA GLU A 54 -3.96 4.04 4.36
C GLU A 54 -2.43 4.05 4.23
N ILE A 55 -1.78 2.89 4.44
CA ILE A 55 -0.31 2.76 4.46
C ILE A 55 0.25 2.38 3.10
N LEU A 56 -0.45 1.53 2.32
CA LEU A 56 0.02 1.14 1.00
C LEU A 56 -0.15 2.28 -0.01
N PRO A 57 0.88 2.56 -0.82
CA PRO A 57 0.75 3.50 -1.92
C PRO A 57 -0.39 3.07 -2.87
N LYS A 58 -1.14 4.03 -3.38
CA LYS A 58 -2.24 3.78 -4.31
C LYS A 58 -1.73 3.85 -5.74
N ILE A 59 -2.38 3.12 -6.64
CA ILE A 59 -2.13 3.27 -8.08
C ILE A 59 -2.62 4.66 -8.50
N ASP A 60 -1.76 5.46 -9.12
CA ASP A 60 -2.09 6.81 -9.54
C ASP A 60 -3.15 6.81 -10.64
N LYS A 61 -4.22 7.58 -10.42
CA LYS A 61 -5.34 7.68 -11.37
C LYS A 61 -5.02 8.57 -12.57
N ASN A 62 -3.91 9.32 -12.51
CA ASN A 62 -3.48 10.22 -13.57
C ASN A 62 -2.42 9.57 -14.48
N GLN A 63 -2.23 8.25 -14.38
CA GLN A 63 -1.33 7.54 -15.28
C GLN A 63 -1.81 7.62 -16.73
N GLU A 64 -0.87 7.93 -17.60
CA GLU A 64 -1.07 7.89 -19.05
C GLU A 64 -0.25 6.74 -19.64
N SER A 65 -0.87 5.93 -20.52
CA SER A 65 -0.16 4.86 -21.19
C SER A 65 0.84 5.42 -22.20
N ARG A 66 2.04 4.92 -22.18
CA ARG A 66 3.10 5.33 -23.10
C ARG A 66 3.09 4.43 -24.33
N GLU A 67 2.52 4.90 -25.44
CA GLU A 67 2.37 4.15 -26.69
C GLU A 67 3.68 3.81 -27.43
N SER A 68 4.84 4.27 -26.93
CA SER A 68 6.11 4.15 -27.66
C SER A 68 6.99 2.97 -27.24
N ALA A 69 6.53 2.08 -26.36
CA ALA A 69 7.36 0.99 -25.82
C ALA A 69 7.52 -0.22 -26.75
N GLU A 70 6.68 -0.36 -27.79
CA GLU A 70 6.69 -1.56 -28.65
C GLU A 70 7.97 -1.75 -29.49
N GLN A 71 8.74 -0.72 -29.74
CA GLN A 71 9.96 -0.84 -30.55
C GLN A 71 11.22 -1.22 -29.75
N LYS A 72 11.27 -1.00 -28.46
CA LYS A 72 12.45 -1.31 -27.62
C LYS A 72 12.45 -2.71 -27.03
N ALA A 73 11.28 -3.33 -26.88
CA ALA A 73 11.16 -4.68 -26.29
C ALA A 73 11.76 -5.80 -27.16
N ALA A 74 11.87 -5.58 -28.48
CA ALA A 74 12.39 -6.58 -29.42
C ALA A 74 13.92 -6.74 -29.39
N GLU A 75 14.66 -5.74 -28.94
CA GLU A 75 16.13 -5.71 -29.02
C GLU A 75 16.84 -6.30 -27.81
N ARG A 76 16.15 -6.49 -26.69
CA ARG A 76 16.77 -6.91 -25.40
C ARG A 76 16.50 -8.35 -24.96
N ALA A 77 15.82 -9.14 -25.76
CA ALA A 77 15.54 -10.57 -25.47
C ALA A 77 16.80 -11.47 -25.43
N ALA A 78 18.01 -10.93 -25.50
CA ALA A 78 19.24 -11.71 -25.66
C ALA A 78 20.19 -11.69 -24.44
N ALA A 79 19.85 -11.10 -23.33
CA ALA A 79 20.71 -11.14 -22.15
C ALA A 79 20.07 -11.94 -21.01
N GLU A 80 20.61 -13.13 -20.73
CA GLU A 80 20.32 -13.95 -19.54
C GLU A 80 20.91 -13.29 -18.26
N ALA A 81 20.53 -12.06 -17.96
CA ALA A 81 20.78 -11.47 -16.65
C ALA A 81 19.43 -11.37 -15.94
N GLU A 82 19.40 -11.65 -14.63
CA GLU A 82 18.22 -11.32 -13.83
C GLU A 82 17.79 -9.90 -14.15
N PRO A 83 16.52 -9.64 -14.48
CA PRO A 83 16.09 -8.33 -14.91
C PRO A 83 16.35 -7.32 -13.81
N GLY A 84 17.29 -6.42 -14.06
CA GLY A 84 17.57 -5.29 -13.18
C GLY A 84 16.40 -4.33 -13.16
N ILE A 85 16.33 -3.49 -12.13
CA ILE A 85 15.36 -2.41 -12.08
C ILE A 85 15.83 -1.29 -13.02
N VAL A 86 14.98 -0.90 -13.96
CA VAL A 86 15.24 0.23 -14.85
C VAL A 86 14.64 1.50 -14.23
N ILE A 87 15.49 2.48 -13.96
CA ILE A 87 15.09 3.77 -13.37
C ILE A 87 15.46 4.88 -14.34
N THR A 88 14.45 5.67 -14.75
CA THR A 88 14.65 6.85 -15.56
C THR A 88 14.80 8.08 -14.67
N GLY A 89 15.96 8.72 -14.72
CA GLY A 89 16.25 9.93 -13.94
C GLY A 89 15.74 11.20 -14.61
N LYS A 90 15.54 12.24 -13.81
CA LYS A 90 15.25 13.61 -14.24
C LYS A 90 16.33 14.54 -13.70
N PRO A 91 17.37 14.87 -14.48
CA PRO A 91 18.45 15.73 -14.01
C PRO A 91 17.99 17.17 -13.75
N GLU A 92 16.91 17.61 -14.40
CA GLU A 92 16.33 18.93 -14.27
C GLU A 92 14.80 18.87 -14.31
N ILE A 93 14.16 19.66 -13.45
CA ILE A 93 12.71 19.82 -13.36
C ILE A 93 12.43 21.32 -13.40
N GLU A 94 11.49 21.76 -14.24
CA GLU A 94 11.05 23.16 -14.32
C GLU A 94 9.71 23.35 -13.61
N ALA A 95 9.59 24.44 -12.83
CA ALA A 95 8.36 24.85 -12.17
C ALA A 95 8.15 26.35 -12.33
N LYS A 96 6.94 26.82 -12.08
CA LYS A 96 6.62 28.25 -12.06
C LYS A 96 6.56 28.79 -10.66
N ALA A 97 7.15 29.97 -10.45
CA ALA A 97 7.13 30.63 -9.16
C ALA A 97 5.70 30.92 -8.68
N GLY A 98 5.43 30.56 -7.43
CA GLY A 98 4.12 30.77 -6.82
C GLY A 98 3.04 29.77 -7.24
N GLU A 99 3.31 28.85 -8.18
CA GLU A 99 2.40 27.74 -8.52
C GLU A 99 2.82 26.45 -7.81
N THR A 100 1.84 25.59 -7.50
CA THR A 100 2.10 24.26 -6.95
C THR A 100 2.14 23.20 -8.05
N LEU A 101 1.48 23.42 -9.19
CA LEU A 101 1.38 22.45 -10.26
C LEU A 101 2.60 22.50 -11.19
N ILE A 102 3.36 21.42 -11.22
CA ILE A 102 4.42 21.19 -12.23
C ILE A 102 3.83 20.39 -13.37
N ARG A 103 3.89 20.95 -14.59
CA ARG A 103 3.36 20.34 -15.81
C ARG A 103 4.48 19.73 -16.64
N GLY A 104 4.21 18.58 -17.25
CA GLY A 104 5.12 17.94 -18.18
C GLY A 104 6.38 17.37 -17.53
N ILE A 105 6.35 17.08 -16.23
CA ILE A 105 7.47 16.46 -15.53
C ILE A 105 7.78 15.07 -16.08
N ASN A 106 6.75 14.30 -16.49
CA ASN A 106 6.83 12.98 -17.12
C ASN A 106 7.71 12.00 -16.31
N LEU A 107 7.28 11.69 -15.10
CA LEU A 107 7.87 10.63 -14.27
C LEU A 107 7.35 9.28 -14.75
N GLU A 108 8.23 8.40 -15.17
CA GLU A 108 7.85 7.14 -15.81
C GLU A 108 8.34 5.91 -15.06
N ASN A 109 7.55 4.85 -15.09
CA ASN A 109 8.01 3.50 -14.82
C ASN A 109 8.24 2.80 -16.17
N ASP A 110 9.50 2.48 -16.47
CA ASP A 110 9.86 1.89 -17.76
C ASP A 110 9.14 0.54 -17.98
N GLU A 111 8.73 0.26 -19.23
CA GLU A 111 8.07 -1.00 -19.62
C GLU A 111 8.93 -2.24 -19.30
N GLU A 112 10.25 -2.08 -19.22
CA GLU A 112 11.17 -3.17 -18.85
C GLU A 112 10.95 -3.67 -17.41
N ASN A 113 10.30 -2.88 -16.56
CA ASN A 113 9.90 -3.28 -15.21
C ASN A 113 8.60 -4.11 -15.18
N LYS A 114 8.02 -4.42 -16.35
CA LYS A 114 6.77 -5.16 -16.49
C LYS A 114 6.82 -6.49 -15.74
N ASP A 115 5.69 -6.79 -15.08
CA ASP A 115 5.50 -7.98 -14.26
C ASP A 115 6.44 -8.08 -13.04
N LEU A 116 7.24 -7.04 -12.77
CA LEU A 116 8.24 -7.03 -11.70
C LEU A 116 7.98 -5.93 -10.67
N TYR A 117 7.88 -4.66 -11.11
CA TYR A 117 7.93 -3.53 -10.18
C TYR A 117 6.91 -2.43 -10.50
N TYR A 118 6.16 -2.00 -9.49
CA TYR A 118 5.61 -0.64 -9.43
C TYR A 118 6.70 0.33 -8.99
N MET A 119 6.54 1.63 -9.30
CA MET A 119 7.44 2.69 -8.82
C MET A 119 6.70 3.84 -8.17
N THR A 120 7.33 4.48 -7.18
CA THR A 120 6.97 5.81 -6.70
C THR A 120 8.15 6.74 -6.83
N TYR A 121 7.85 8.03 -7.00
CA TYR A 121 8.83 9.11 -7.01
C TYR A 121 8.51 10.09 -5.91
N GLU A 122 9.53 10.50 -5.16
CA GLU A 122 9.43 11.52 -4.12
C GLU A 122 10.50 12.58 -4.37
N LEU A 123 10.09 13.85 -4.46
CA LEU A 123 11.04 14.97 -4.58
C LEU A 123 11.32 15.54 -3.20
N ARG A 124 12.57 15.48 -2.79
CA ARG A 124 13.07 15.91 -1.49
C ARG A 124 13.94 17.14 -1.64
N LEU A 125 13.61 18.20 -0.92
CA LEU A 125 14.46 19.38 -0.79
C LEU A 125 15.27 19.26 0.51
N PRO A 126 16.61 19.11 0.48
CA PRO A 126 17.42 19.02 1.68
C PRO A 126 17.22 20.23 2.59
N ASP A 127 17.06 19.99 3.88
CA ASP A 127 16.86 21.01 4.89
C ASP A 127 17.57 20.65 6.21
N ASN A 128 17.40 21.48 7.25
CA ASN A 128 17.95 21.26 8.59
C ASN A 128 16.94 20.63 9.56
N SER A 129 15.83 20.07 9.08
CA SER A 129 14.87 19.35 9.91
C SER A 129 15.47 18.07 10.49
N ALA A 130 14.78 17.45 11.45
CA ALA A 130 15.19 16.17 12.01
C ALA A 130 15.20 15.03 10.96
N GLN A 131 14.40 15.18 9.90
CA GLN A 131 14.32 14.27 8.76
C GLN A 131 15.43 14.54 7.74
N GLY A 132 16.01 15.76 7.72
CA GLY A 132 17.06 16.19 6.82
C GLY A 132 16.59 16.66 5.45
N TYR A 133 15.29 16.67 5.20
CA TYR A 133 14.67 17.15 3.96
C TYR A 133 13.20 17.52 4.15
N GLU A 134 12.70 18.35 3.25
CA GLU A 134 11.28 18.62 3.04
C GLU A 134 10.78 17.80 1.85
N GLU A 135 9.67 17.08 2.01
CA GLU A 135 8.99 16.40 0.92
C GLU A 135 8.20 17.43 0.11
N LEU A 136 8.57 17.62 -1.14
CA LEU A 136 7.88 18.54 -2.06
C LEU A 136 6.71 17.87 -2.79
N PHE A 137 6.86 16.61 -3.18
CA PHE A 137 5.78 15.74 -3.64
C PHE A 137 6.15 14.27 -3.48
N VAL A 138 5.15 13.41 -3.42
CA VAL A 138 5.27 11.97 -3.60
C VAL A 138 4.16 11.48 -4.53
N THR A 139 4.50 10.58 -5.45
CA THR A 139 3.53 9.97 -6.36
C THR A 139 2.87 8.75 -5.73
N ASP A 140 1.69 8.39 -6.22
CA ASP A 140 1.17 7.04 -6.05
C ASP A 140 2.01 6.04 -6.87
N LEU A 141 1.65 4.74 -6.80
CA LEU A 141 2.30 3.67 -7.57
C LEU A 141 2.08 3.87 -9.08
N ILE A 142 3.17 3.85 -9.83
CA ILE A 142 3.17 3.92 -11.29
C ILE A 142 3.36 2.51 -11.84
N GLU A 143 2.44 2.06 -12.68
CA GLU A 143 2.57 0.79 -13.38
C GLU A 143 3.66 0.86 -14.47
N PRO A 144 4.32 -0.25 -14.80
CA PRO A 144 5.26 -0.30 -15.91
C PRO A 144 4.64 0.18 -17.24
N GLY A 145 5.40 0.94 -18.00
CA GLY A 145 4.95 1.55 -19.25
C GLY A 145 4.08 2.79 -19.08
N ASN A 146 3.79 3.21 -17.86
CA ASN A 146 2.99 4.38 -17.57
C ASN A 146 3.86 5.57 -17.11
N VAL A 147 3.28 6.77 -17.23
CA VAL A 147 3.93 8.04 -16.90
C VAL A 147 2.96 8.95 -16.13
N ILE A 148 3.49 9.65 -15.13
CA ILE A 148 2.81 10.78 -14.51
C ILE A 148 3.29 12.05 -15.20
N ALA A 149 2.38 12.72 -15.92
CA ALA A 149 2.71 13.91 -16.68
C ALA A 149 2.88 15.14 -15.80
N ASP A 150 2.02 15.30 -14.81
CA ASP A 150 1.95 16.48 -13.94
C ASP A 150 1.96 16.06 -12.47
N VAL A 151 2.59 16.86 -11.61
CA VAL A 151 2.60 16.64 -10.14
C VAL A 151 2.26 17.93 -9.41
N GLU A 152 1.75 17.81 -8.19
CA GLU A 152 1.46 18.95 -7.34
C GLU A 152 2.46 19.00 -6.17
N LEU A 153 3.13 20.15 -6.03
CA LEU A 153 4.02 20.43 -4.90
C LEU A 153 3.21 20.64 -3.62
N ALA A 154 3.74 20.20 -2.49
CA ALA A 154 3.16 20.44 -1.18
C ALA A 154 2.98 21.93 -0.84
N ARG A 155 3.81 22.80 -1.45
CA ARG A 155 3.69 24.25 -1.37
C ARG A 155 4.29 24.94 -2.59
N PRO A 156 3.89 26.20 -2.88
CA PRO A 156 4.56 26.98 -3.91
C PRO A 156 5.99 27.34 -3.48
N LEU A 157 6.86 27.48 -4.46
CA LEU A 157 8.25 27.92 -4.28
C LEU A 157 8.48 29.29 -4.89
N GLU A 158 9.45 30.03 -4.36
CA GLU A 158 9.93 31.26 -4.94
C GLU A 158 10.83 30.98 -6.15
N ALA A 159 10.99 31.97 -7.02
CA ALA A 159 11.91 31.84 -8.17
C ALA A 159 13.34 31.58 -7.70
N GLY A 160 14.00 30.58 -8.30
CA GLY A 160 15.34 30.17 -7.90
C GLY A 160 15.72 28.79 -8.44
N GLU A 161 16.95 28.38 -8.14
CA GLU A 161 17.45 27.03 -8.42
C GLU A 161 17.60 26.29 -7.10
N TYR A 162 17.04 25.09 -7.02
CA TYR A 162 17.06 24.24 -5.86
C TYR A 162 17.72 22.92 -6.20
N GLU A 163 18.74 22.52 -5.45
CA GLU A 163 19.30 21.18 -5.53
C GLU A 163 18.41 20.24 -4.72
N CYS A 164 17.79 19.27 -5.37
CA CYS A 164 16.85 18.32 -4.80
C CYS A 164 17.34 16.89 -4.98
N ILE A 165 16.75 15.98 -4.25
CA ILE A 165 16.90 14.53 -4.41
C ILE A 165 15.58 13.99 -4.95
N LEU A 166 15.62 13.36 -6.11
CA LEU A 166 14.51 12.56 -6.62
C LEU A 166 14.71 11.13 -6.11
N HIS A 167 13.99 10.79 -5.06
CA HIS A 167 13.98 9.45 -4.50
C HIS A 167 13.04 8.55 -5.28
N VAL A 168 13.55 7.42 -5.77
CA VAL A 168 12.79 6.43 -6.53
C VAL A 168 12.70 5.16 -5.72
N GLN A 169 11.46 4.75 -5.40
CA GLN A 169 11.22 3.55 -4.62
C GLN A 169 10.42 2.53 -5.44
N PRO A 170 11.06 1.44 -5.87
CA PRO A 170 10.37 0.31 -6.49
C PRO A 170 9.70 -0.60 -5.45
N TYR A 171 8.60 -1.22 -5.88
CA TYR A 171 7.84 -2.21 -5.11
C TYR A 171 7.59 -3.46 -5.96
N TYR A 172 7.79 -4.63 -5.40
CA TYR A 172 7.40 -5.87 -6.07
C TYR A 172 5.90 -5.89 -6.37
N MET A 173 5.51 -6.17 -7.62
CA MET A 173 4.09 -6.15 -8.02
C MET A 173 3.25 -7.19 -7.27
N GLU A 174 3.81 -8.36 -6.98
CA GLU A 174 3.09 -9.44 -6.30
C GLU A 174 2.82 -9.16 -4.82
N THR A 175 3.77 -8.54 -4.12
CA THR A 175 3.77 -8.44 -2.66
C THR A 175 3.61 -7.01 -2.15
N LEU A 176 3.84 -6.02 -3.00
CA LEU A 176 3.95 -4.60 -2.65
C LEU A 176 5.03 -4.31 -1.60
N LEU A 177 6.00 -5.21 -1.46
CA LEU A 177 7.15 -4.97 -0.61
C LEU A 177 8.16 -4.10 -1.34
N GLN A 178 8.77 -3.18 -0.60
CA GLN A 178 9.85 -2.33 -1.11
C GLN A 178 11.06 -3.16 -1.46
N THR A 179 11.76 -2.76 -2.52
CA THR A 179 13.08 -3.27 -2.87
C THR A 179 14.12 -2.13 -2.81
N ASN A 180 15.30 -2.33 -3.36
CA ASN A 180 16.35 -1.32 -3.38
C ASN A 180 15.87 -0.03 -4.06
N ASN A 181 16.06 1.09 -3.40
CA ASN A 181 15.73 2.42 -3.92
C ASN A 181 16.94 3.09 -4.58
N ALA A 182 16.69 4.22 -5.23
CA ALA A 182 17.72 5.10 -5.77
C ALA A 182 17.45 6.56 -5.41
N ASP A 183 18.48 7.27 -5.01
CA ASP A 183 18.48 8.71 -4.79
C ASP A 183 19.22 9.38 -5.96
N LEU A 184 18.49 10.16 -6.75
CA LEU A 184 19.00 10.85 -7.92
C LEU A 184 19.09 12.35 -7.64
N ILE A 185 20.27 12.94 -7.79
CA ILE A 185 20.40 14.39 -7.68
C ILE A 185 19.71 15.04 -8.87
N THR A 186 18.80 15.97 -8.60
CA THR A 186 18.05 16.71 -9.61
C THR A 186 18.05 18.20 -9.28
N LYS A 187 18.01 19.05 -10.30
CA LYS A 187 17.88 20.49 -10.14
C LYS A 187 16.43 20.91 -10.42
N LEU A 188 15.79 21.53 -9.45
CA LEU A 188 14.48 22.15 -9.62
C LEU A 188 14.68 23.64 -9.93
N ILE A 189 14.30 24.04 -11.15
CA ILE A 189 14.40 25.42 -11.65
C ILE A 189 13.01 26.05 -11.58
N VAL A 190 12.86 27.03 -10.69
CA VAL A 190 11.61 27.79 -10.50
C VAL A 190 11.74 29.15 -11.17
N LYS A 191 10.91 29.43 -12.19
CA LYS A 191 10.94 30.66 -13.02
C LYS A 191 9.71 31.52 -12.84
#